data_998cc373ee5aa9c80484eb02d2e42e54
#
_entry.id   998cc373ee5aa9c80484eb02d2e42e54
#
_cell.length_a   1.000
_cell.length_b   1.000
_cell.length_c   1.000
_cell.angle_alpha   90.00
_cell.angle_beta   90.00
_cell.angle_gamma   90.00
#
_symmetry.space_group_name_H-M   'P 1'
#
loop_
_entity.id
_entity.type
_entity.pdbx_description
1 polymer ?
#
loop_
_entity_poly.entity_id
_entity_poly.type
_entity_poly.pdbx_seq_one_letter_code
_entity_poly.pdbx_strand_id
1 'polypeptide(L)'
;MSPVDVNDFEKFTEWLNDLEITKNLVHYPLIISMEAEKEILGKLSKEHVYSIIDIATDELIGNCGYMGLDHLNQTGEVGIFIGNKDYWNRGYGTEALCLLMDYGFKALNLHNTWLRVYSFNEKAIKSYEKIGFKVIGKRREALLRGKDRHDCVYMDILYDEFYEKYNTVVP
;
A
#
# COMPACT_ATOMS: atom_id res chain seq x y z
N MET A 1 7.75 8.68 -6.00
CA MET A 1 7.63 7.25 -6.41
C MET A 1 8.62 6.97 -7.53
N SER A 2 9.23 5.79 -7.55
CA SER A 2 10.18 5.33 -8.56
C SER A 2 9.80 3.92 -9.01
N PRO A 3 10.13 3.46 -10.22
CA PRO A 3 10.00 2.05 -10.57
C PRO A 3 10.72 1.16 -9.54
N VAL A 4 10.19 -0.05 -9.32
CA VAL A 4 10.83 -1.03 -8.43
C VAL A 4 12.15 -1.47 -9.04
N ASP A 5 13.24 -1.38 -8.29
CA ASP A 5 14.54 -1.96 -8.64
C ASP A 5 14.66 -3.38 -8.03
N VAL A 6 14.92 -4.35 -8.88
CA VAL A 6 15.13 -5.74 -8.45
C VAL A 6 16.34 -5.88 -7.52
N ASN A 7 17.32 -4.98 -7.63
CA ASN A 7 18.51 -5.00 -6.78
C ASN A 7 18.25 -4.60 -5.32
N ASP A 8 17.08 -4.04 -5.03
CA ASP A 8 16.66 -3.71 -3.67
C ASP A 8 16.21 -4.95 -2.86
N PHE A 9 16.28 -6.16 -3.43
CA PHE A 9 15.76 -7.39 -2.81
C PHE A 9 16.32 -7.67 -1.41
N GLU A 10 17.56 -7.31 -1.12
CA GLU A 10 18.16 -7.50 0.21
C GLU A 10 17.39 -6.67 1.26
N LYS A 11 17.14 -5.39 0.96
CA LYS A 11 16.44 -4.48 1.85
C LYS A 11 14.97 -4.88 2.05
N PHE A 12 14.30 -5.29 0.98
CA PHE A 12 12.94 -5.82 1.08
C PHE A 12 12.88 -7.13 1.88
N THR A 13 13.84 -8.03 1.69
CA THR A 13 13.94 -9.28 2.46
C THR A 13 14.12 -9.01 3.95
N GLU A 14 14.98 -8.04 4.33
CA GLU A 14 15.16 -7.62 5.71
C GLU A 14 13.83 -7.14 6.31
N TRP A 15 13.13 -6.24 5.63
CA TRP A 15 11.86 -5.71 6.11
C TRP A 15 10.75 -6.76 6.20
N LEU A 16 10.65 -7.65 5.21
CA LEU A 16 9.60 -8.66 5.17
C LEU A 16 9.84 -9.81 6.14
N ASN A 17 11.05 -9.96 6.68
CA ASN A 17 11.37 -10.87 7.77
C ASN A 17 11.32 -10.21 9.16
N ASP A 18 11.08 -8.89 9.24
CA ASP A 18 10.87 -8.19 10.50
C ASP A 18 9.40 -8.31 10.94
N LEU A 19 9.17 -9.00 12.05
CA LEU A 19 7.81 -9.24 12.58
C LEU A 19 7.08 -7.95 12.98
N GLU A 20 7.81 -6.90 13.35
CA GLU A 20 7.18 -5.62 13.67
C GLU A 20 6.61 -4.94 12.42
N ILE A 21 7.29 -5.06 11.29
CA ILE A 21 6.82 -4.56 10.01
C ILE A 21 5.66 -5.41 9.49
N THR A 22 5.85 -6.73 9.48
CA THR A 22 4.93 -7.66 8.82
C THR A 22 3.67 -7.97 9.60
N LYS A 23 3.63 -7.67 10.91
CA LYS A 23 2.43 -7.94 11.75
C LYS A 23 1.13 -7.36 11.19
N ASN A 24 1.21 -6.28 10.40
CA ASN A 24 0.07 -5.62 9.77
C ASN A 24 -0.14 -6.04 8.31
N LEU A 25 0.75 -6.85 7.75
CA LEU A 25 0.70 -7.29 6.36
C LEU A 25 -0.05 -8.63 6.21
N VAL A 26 -0.52 -8.89 5.00
CA VAL A 26 -1.25 -10.13 4.67
C VAL A 26 -0.35 -11.37 4.84
N HIS A 27 0.93 -11.24 4.53
CA HIS A 27 1.89 -12.35 4.48
C HIS A 27 2.52 -12.73 5.83
N TYR A 28 2.08 -12.13 6.93
CA TYR A 28 2.53 -12.54 8.27
C TYR A 28 2.07 -13.98 8.61
N PRO A 29 2.89 -14.87 9.19
CA PRO A 29 4.30 -14.74 9.57
C PRO A 29 5.24 -15.51 8.61
N LEU A 30 5.23 -15.22 7.33
CA LEU A 30 6.08 -15.91 6.36
C LEU A 30 7.52 -15.43 6.46
N ILE A 31 8.46 -16.39 6.45
CA ILE A 31 9.88 -16.11 6.26
C ILE A 31 10.17 -16.19 4.77
N ILE A 32 10.78 -15.15 4.21
CA ILE A 32 11.05 -15.02 2.78
C ILE A 32 12.57 -15.10 2.57
N SER A 33 13.02 -15.94 1.62
CA SER A 33 14.41 -15.99 1.21
C SER A 33 14.75 -14.85 0.25
N MET A 34 16.03 -14.50 0.14
CA MET A 34 16.50 -13.49 -0.83
C MET A 34 16.16 -13.86 -2.27
N GLU A 35 16.26 -15.13 -2.63
CA GLU A 35 15.93 -15.62 -3.97
C GLU A 35 14.44 -15.44 -4.27
N ALA A 36 13.58 -15.79 -3.30
CA ALA A 36 12.14 -15.63 -3.44
C ALA A 36 11.75 -14.15 -3.56
N GLU A 37 12.34 -13.27 -2.74
CA GLU A 37 12.07 -11.84 -2.81
C GLU A 37 12.55 -11.23 -4.13
N LYS A 38 13.70 -11.63 -4.63
CA LYS A 38 14.20 -11.19 -5.93
C LYS A 38 13.25 -11.57 -7.07
N GLU A 39 12.68 -12.78 -7.04
CA GLU A 39 11.67 -13.20 -8.00
C GLU A 39 10.37 -12.37 -7.87
N ILE A 40 9.94 -12.09 -6.63
CA ILE A 40 8.77 -11.25 -6.36
C ILE A 40 8.99 -9.85 -6.92
N LEU A 41 10.09 -9.19 -6.60
CA LEU A 41 10.41 -7.86 -7.13
C LEU A 41 10.51 -7.87 -8.66
N GLY A 42 11.06 -8.93 -9.25
CA GLY A 42 11.10 -9.10 -10.71
C GLY A 42 9.71 -9.19 -11.38
N LYS A 43 8.69 -9.65 -10.65
CA LYS A 43 7.29 -9.60 -11.08
C LYS A 43 6.70 -8.23 -10.84
N LEU A 44 6.86 -7.68 -9.64
CA LEU A 44 6.32 -6.38 -9.26
C LEU A 44 6.87 -5.23 -10.12
N SER A 45 8.12 -5.33 -10.59
CA SER A 45 8.71 -4.33 -11.49
C SER A 45 8.04 -4.22 -12.87
N LYS A 46 7.17 -5.19 -13.22
CA LYS A 46 6.37 -5.20 -14.46
C LYS A 46 4.92 -4.79 -14.24
N GLU A 47 4.56 -4.56 -12.99
CA GLU A 47 3.21 -4.19 -12.55
C GLU A 47 3.18 -2.71 -12.14
N HIS A 48 2.01 -2.21 -11.77
CA HIS A 48 1.86 -0.85 -11.25
C HIS A 48 2.22 -0.75 -9.77
N VAL A 49 3.44 -1.21 -9.44
CA VAL A 49 4.04 -1.14 -8.11
C VAL A 49 5.30 -0.26 -8.18
N TYR A 50 5.47 0.58 -7.19
CA TYR A 50 6.51 1.61 -7.16
C TYR A 50 7.23 1.60 -5.82
N SER A 51 8.54 1.81 -5.86
CA SER A 51 9.36 2.14 -4.68
C SER A 51 9.04 3.54 -4.20
N ILE A 52 8.97 3.69 -2.88
CA ILE A 52 8.86 4.99 -2.21
C ILE A 52 10.26 5.42 -1.83
N ILE A 53 10.73 6.51 -2.43
CA ILE A 53 12.04 7.11 -2.19
C ILE A 53 11.84 8.47 -1.49
N ASP A 54 12.55 8.71 -0.41
CA ASP A 54 12.62 10.04 0.19
C ASP A 54 13.53 10.93 -0.69
N ILE A 55 12.97 11.99 -1.25
CA ILE A 55 13.67 12.89 -2.19
C ILE A 55 14.86 13.60 -1.52
N ALA A 56 14.77 13.87 -0.22
CA ALA A 56 15.81 14.62 0.49
C ALA A 56 17.07 13.78 0.76
N THR A 57 16.92 12.46 0.93
CA THR A 57 18.01 11.55 1.30
C THR A 57 18.34 10.54 0.22
N ASP A 58 17.52 10.45 -0.83
CA ASP A 58 17.56 9.40 -1.86
C ASP A 58 17.42 7.98 -1.28
N GLU A 59 16.74 7.86 -0.13
CA GLU A 59 16.61 6.61 0.59
C GLU A 59 15.33 5.87 0.20
N LEU A 60 15.45 4.57 -0.11
CA LEU A 60 14.32 3.67 -0.25
C LEU A 60 13.69 3.44 1.12
N ILE A 61 12.39 3.72 1.27
CA ILE A 61 11.66 3.63 2.54
C ILE A 61 10.50 2.63 2.54
N GLY A 62 10.06 2.17 1.38
CA GLY A 62 8.95 1.23 1.24
C GLY A 62 8.47 1.07 -0.18
N ASN A 63 7.30 0.51 -0.37
CA ASN A 63 6.63 0.48 -1.67
C ASN A 63 5.12 0.73 -1.56
N CYS A 64 4.52 1.10 -2.69
CA CYS A 64 3.08 1.20 -2.87
C CYS A 64 2.72 0.83 -4.31
N GLY A 65 1.47 0.43 -4.55
CA GLY A 65 1.07 0.07 -5.90
C GLY A 65 -0.39 -0.30 -6.02
N TYR A 66 -0.80 -0.53 -7.25
CA TYR A 66 -2.09 -1.07 -7.60
C TYR A 66 -1.99 -2.58 -7.83
N MET A 67 -2.95 -3.32 -7.28
CA MET A 67 -3.15 -4.74 -7.49
C MET A 67 -4.51 -4.95 -8.14
N GLY A 68 -4.62 -5.98 -9.00
CA GLY A 68 -5.91 -6.36 -9.59
C GLY A 68 -6.63 -5.23 -10.31
N LEU A 69 -5.91 -4.50 -11.17
CA LEU A 69 -6.52 -3.45 -11.99
C LEU A 69 -7.61 -4.02 -12.90
N ASP A 70 -8.80 -3.43 -12.84
CA ASP A 70 -9.91 -3.69 -13.75
C ASP A 70 -10.16 -2.46 -14.62
N HIS A 71 -9.57 -2.46 -15.80
CA HIS A 71 -9.70 -1.35 -16.75
C HIS A 71 -11.11 -1.20 -17.33
N LEU A 72 -11.90 -2.28 -17.36
CA LEU A 72 -13.28 -2.21 -17.84
C LEU A 72 -14.18 -1.45 -16.86
N ASN A 73 -14.03 -1.78 -15.56
CA ASN A 73 -14.79 -1.15 -14.48
C ASN A 73 -14.06 0.05 -13.87
N GLN A 74 -12.85 0.37 -14.36
CA GLN A 74 -12.02 1.48 -13.89
C GLN A 74 -11.76 1.44 -12.39
N THR A 75 -11.42 0.26 -11.84
CA THR A 75 -11.16 0.05 -10.43
C THR A 75 -9.80 -0.57 -10.17
N GLY A 76 -9.23 -0.32 -8.98
CA GLY A 76 -7.97 -0.94 -8.56
C GLY A 76 -7.82 -1.01 -7.05
N GLU A 77 -7.24 -2.11 -6.57
CA GLU A 77 -6.88 -2.26 -5.16
C GLU A 77 -5.51 -1.61 -4.91
N VAL A 78 -5.42 -0.70 -3.94
CA VAL A 78 -4.13 -0.13 -3.52
C VAL A 78 -3.56 -0.87 -2.33
N GLY A 79 -2.24 -1.03 -2.37
CA GLY A 79 -1.44 -1.50 -1.25
C GLY A 79 -0.27 -0.58 -0.98
N ILE A 80 0.14 -0.53 0.28
CA ILE A 80 1.31 0.24 0.72
C ILE A 80 1.93 -0.40 1.95
N PHE A 81 3.26 -0.39 2.03
CA PHE A 81 3.94 -0.51 3.30
C PHE A 81 5.20 0.38 3.35
N ILE A 82 5.50 0.89 4.55
CA ILE A 82 6.75 1.59 4.86
C ILE A 82 7.63 0.61 5.63
N GLY A 83 8.71 0.16 5.00
CA GLY A 83 9.66 -0.79 5.57
C GLY A 83 10.64 -0.12 6.52
N ASN A 84 11.10 1.08 6.20
CA ASN A 84 12.00 1.81 7.10
C ASN A 84 11.23 2.45 8.26
N LYS A 85 11.50 1.96 9.49
CA LYS A 85 10.80 2.39 10.72
C LYS A 85 11.04 3.84 11.10
N ASP A 86 12.18 4.41 10.71
CA ASP A 86 12.53 5.80 11.01
C ASP A 86 11.59 6.80 10.30
N TYR A 87 10.89 6.31 9.26
CA TYR A 87 9.92 7.08 8.50
C TYR A 87 8.46 6.89 8.95
N TRP A 88 8.24 6.06 9.98
CA TRP A 88 6.89 5.84 10.50
C TRP A 88 6.36 7.08 11.23
N ASN A 89 5.04 7.29 11.14
CA ASN A 89 4.32 8.39 11.79
C ASN A 89 4.72 9.80 11.37
N ARG A 90 5.39 9.95 10.22
CA ARG A 90 5.89 11.22 9.69
C ARG A 90 5.15 11.68 8.43
N GLY A 91 4.07 10.98 8.04
CA GLY A 91 3.23 11.37 6.90
C GLY A 91 3.62 10.74 5.55
N TYR A 92 4.78 10.14 5.41
CA TYR A 92 5.28 9.57 4.14
C TYR A 92 4.32 8.58 3.48
N GLY A 93 3.71 7.68 4.27
CA GLY A 93 2.72 6.73 3.73
C GLY A 93 1.47 7.41 3.20
N THR A 94 1.01 8.48 3.86
CA THR A 94 -0.14 9.27 3.41
C THR A 94 0.17 10.00 2.11
N GLU A 95 1.33 10.64 2.04
CA GLU A 95 1.80 11.35 0.84
C GLU A 95 1.97 10.39 -0.35
N ALA A 96 2.63 9.25 -0.14
CA ALA A 96 2.82 8.24 -1.17
C ALA A 96 1.48 7.70 -1.72
N LEU A 97 0.50 7.46 -0.84
CA LEU A 97 -0.84 7.04 -1.28
C LEU A 97 -1.56 8.14 -2.07
N CYS A 98 -1.46 9.40 -1.65
CA CYS A 98 -2.07 10.50 -2.40
C CYS A 98 -1.47 10.63 -3.80
N LEU A 99 -0.14 10.50 -3.93
CA LEU A 99 0.54 10.49 -5.22
C LEU A 99 0.14 9.28 -6.08
N LEU A 100 0.02 8.09 -5.47
CA LEU A 100 -0.42 6.88 -6.17
C LEU A 100 -1.85 7.01 -6.69
N MET A 101 -2.77 7.56 -5.88
CA MET A 101 -4.16 7.76 -6.28
C MET A 101 -4.29 8.81 -7.39
N ASP A 102 -3.57 9.93 -7.30
CA ASP A 102 -3.55 10.94 -8.36
C ASP A 102 -3.06 10.32 -9.69
N TYR A 103 -2.01 9.51 -9.65
CA TYR A 103 -1.53 8.74 -10.79
C TYR A 103 -2.61 7.75 -11.31
N GLY A 104 -3.25 7.00 -10.42
CA GLY A 104 -4.30 6.04 -10.78
C GLY A 104 -5.49 6.71 -11.46
N PHE A 105 -5.95 7.81 -10.91
CA PHE A 105 -7.08 8.55 -11.46
C PHE A 105 -6.74 9.23 -12.79
N LYS A 106 -5.58 9.90 -12.91
CA LYS A 106 -5.21 10.65 -14.12
C LYS A 106 -4.61 9.79 -15.24
N ALA A 107 -3.68 8.90 -14.89
CA ALA A 107 -2.91 8.16 -15.88
C ALA A 107 -3.49 6.77 -16.19
N LEU A 108 -4.07 6.08 -15.19
CA LEU A 108 -4.68 4.77 -15.38
C LEU A 108 -6.20 4.86 -15.63
N ASN A 109 -6.77 6.08 -15.62
CA ASN A 109 -8.19 6.34 -15.85
C ASN A 109 -9.11 5.56 -14.89
N LEU A 110 -8.71 5.44 -13.62
CA LEU A 110 -9.53 4.80 -12.60
C LEU A 110 -10.65 5.74 -12.14
N HIS A 111 -11.76 5.16 -11.72
CA HIS A 111 -12.89 5.87 -11.11
C HIS A 111 -13.01 5.56 -9.62
N ASN A 112 -12.70 4.31 -9.23
CA ASN A 112 -12.76 3.84 -7.85
C ASN A 112 -11.43 3.20 -7.47
N THR A 113 -10.89 3.61 -6.33
CA THR A 113 -9.71 3.00 -5.71
C THR A 113 -10.11 2.45 -4.36
N TRP A 114 -9.81 1.18 -4.10
CA TRP A 114 -10.20 0.52 -2.87
C TRP A 114 -9.02 -0.19 -2.21
N LEU A 115 -9.16 -0.51 -0.92
CA LEU A 115 -8.16 -1.21 -0.13
C LEU A 115 -8.79 -2.15 0.89
N ARG A 116 -7.95 -3.05 1.40
CA ARG A 116 -8.26 -3.92 2.54
C ARG A 116 -7.33 -3.61 3.70
N VAL A 117 -7.91 -3.57 4.89
CA VAL A 117 -7.15 -3.37 6.12
C VAL A 117 -7.74 -4.24 7.23
N TYR A 118 -6.89 -4.82 8.07
CA TYR A 118 -7.37 -5.62 9.20
C TYR A 118 -7.85 -4.73 10.34
N SER A 119 -8.94 -5.14 10.99
CA SER A 119 -9.64 -4.34 12.02
C SER A 119 -8.77 -3.94 13.22
N PHE A 120 -7.72 -4.71 13.52
CA PHE A 120 -6.77 -4.37 14.58
C PHE A 120 -5.78 -3.26 14.19
N ASN A 121 -5.64 -2.96 12.89
CA ASN A 121 -4.75 -1.90 12.41
C ASN A 121 -5.49 -0.56 12.38
N GLU A 122 -6.01 -0.13 13.54
CA GLU A 122 -6.78 1.11 13.68
C GLU A 122 -6.02 2.35 13.19
N LYS A 123 -4.69 2.31 13.32
CA LYS A 123 -3.85 3.41 12.86
C LYS A 123 -3.88 3.58 11.34
N ALA A 124 -3.80 2.49 10.59
CA ALA A 124 -3.92 2.52 9.14
C ALA A 124 -5.33 2.96 8.73
N ILE A 125 -6.38 2.43 9.39
CA ILE A 125 -7.77 2.84 9.12
C ILE A 125 -7.91 4.36 9.28
N LYS A 126 -7.46 4.94 10.40
CA LYS A 126 -7.50 6.40 10.63
C LYS A 126 -6.69 7.19 9.60
N SER A 127 -5.57 6.63 9.12
CA SER A 127 -4.77 7.26 8.07
C SER A 127 -5.52 7.28 6.73
N TYR A 128 -6.18 6.18 6.38
CA TYR A 128 -7.01 6.09 5.16
C TYR A 128 -8.23 7.01 5.23
N GLU A 129 -8.93 7.07 6.37
CA GLU A 129 -10.03 8.02 6.59
C GLU A 129 -9.56 9.48 6.43
N LYS A 130 -8.36 9.82 6.92
CA LYS A 130 -7.77 11.15 6.73
C LYS A 130 -7.51 11.46 5.26
N ILE A 131 -7.17 10.48 4.44
CA ILE A 131 -7.03 10.65 3.00
C ILE A 131 -8.39 10.89 2.34
N GLY A 132 -9.45 10.27 2.84
CA GLY A 132 -10.81 10.39 2.33
C GLY A 132 -11.47 9.05 2.02
N PHE A 133 -10.77 7.93 2.29
CA PHE A 133 -11.37 6.61 2.15
C PHE A 133 -12.55 6.43 3.10
N LYS A 134 -13.59 5.78 2.61
CA LYS A 134 -14.82 5.43 3.36
C LYS A 134 -14.89 3.93 3.57
N VAL A 135 -15.36 3.50 4.75
CA VAL A 135 -15.62 2.08 5.00
C VAL A 135 -16.86 1.66 4.21
N ILE A 136 -16.69 0.66 3.33
CA ILE A 136 -17.77 0.10 2.49
C ILE A 136 -18.26 -1.27 2.97
N GLY A 137 -17.51 -1.93 3.84
CA GLY A 137 -17.92 -3.20 4.39
C GLY A 137 -16.86 -3.92 5.20
N LYS A 138 -17.25 -5.10 5.72
CA LYS A 138 -16.37 -5.96 6.50
C LYS A 138 -16.58 -7.42 6.14
N ARG A 139 -15.48 -8.15 5.98
CA ARG A 139 -15.49 -9.62 5.99
C ARG A 139 -15.12 -10.09 7.40
N ARG A 140 -16.09 -10.68 8.08
CA ARG A 140 -15.95 -11.09 9.48
C ARG A 140 -14.97 -12.24 9.63
N GLU A 141 -14.15 -12.22 10.69
CA GLU A 141 -13.23 -13.29 11.07
C GLU A 141 -12.31 -13.78 9.92
N ALA A 142 -11.93 -12.84 9.05
CA ALA A 142 -11.20 -13.13 7.82
C ALA A 142 -9.72 -13.45 8.03
N LEU A 143 -9.18 -13.11 9.20
CA LEU A 143 -7.78 -13.31 9.53
C LEU A 143 -7.63 -13.98 10.88
N LEU A 144 -6.76 -14.99 10.95
CA LEU A 144 -6.32 -15.62 12.20
C LEU A 144 -4.93 -15.08 12.57
N ARG A 145 -4.79 -14.55 13.78
CA ARG A 145 -3.51 -14.15 14.38
C ARG A 145 -3.36 -14.83 15.73
N GLY A 146 -2.46 -15.81 15.82
CA GLY A 146 -2.39 -16.64 17.01
C GLY A 146 -3.69 -17.39 17.24
N LYS A 147 -4.43 -17.04 18.30
CA LYS A 147 -5.77 -17.60 18.62
C LYS A 147 -6.91 -16.64 18.28
N ASP A 148 -6.61 -15.40 17.94
CA ASP A 148 -7.61 -14.37 17.71
C ASP A 148 -8.00 -14.26 16.25
N ARG A 149 -9.31 -14.08 16.00
CA ARG A 149 -9.84 -13.82 14.68
C ARG A 149 -10.16 -12.34 14.53
N HIS A 150 -9.82 -11.80 13.38
CA HIS A 150 -10.00 -10.39 13.06
C HIS A 150 -10.78 -10.22 11.77
N ASP A 151 -11.54 -9.14 11.71
CA ASP A 151 -12.25 -8.73 10.50
C ASP A 151 -11.28 -8.13 9.49
N CYS A 152 -11.62 -8.27 8.21
CA CYS A 152 -11.04 -7.51 7.13
C CYS A 152 -12.00 -6.39 6.75
N VAL A 153 -11.58 -5.14 6.91
CA VAL A 153 -12.34 -3.94 6.58
C VAL A 153 -12.01 -3.55 5.14
N TYR A 154 -13.02 -3.28 4.34
CA TYR A 154 -12.90 -2.77 2.98
C TYR A 154 -13.21 -1.28 2.98
N MET A 155 -12.35 -0.52 2.34
CA MET A 155 -12.52 0.93 2.21
C MET A 155 -12.29 1.33 0.75
N ASP A 156 -12.99 2.36 0.28
CA ASP A 156 -12.79 2.94 -1.04
C ASP A 156 -12.81 4.46 -1.04
N ILE A 157 -12.41 5.02 -2.17
CA ILE A 157 -12.52 6.43 -2.48
C ILE A 157 -12.79 6.58 -3.99
N LEU A 158 -13.75 7.45 -4.34
CA LEU A 158 -14.07 7.77 -5.72
C LEU A 158 -13.23 8.94 -6.24
N TYR A 159 -13.06 9.01 -7.56
CA TYR A 159 -12.36 10.09 -8.25
C TYR A 159 -12.81 11.48 -7.76
N ASP A 160 -14.11 11.76 -7.79
CA ASP A 160 -14.64 13.09 -7.42
C ASP A 160 -14.37 13.39 -5.94
N GLU A 161 -14.53 12.42 -5.04
CA GLU A 161 -14.28 12.58 -3.60
C GLU A 161 -12.81 12.91 -3.31
N PHE A 162 -11.89 12.31 -4.07
CA PHE A 162 -10.47 12.61 -3.95
C PHE A 162 -10.18 14.06 -4.36
N TYR A 163 -10.68 14.51 -5.52
CA TYR A 163 -10.40 15.85 -6.02
C TYR A 163 -11.21 16.96 -5.35
N GLU A 164 -12.34 16.68 -4.73
CA GLU A 164 -13.01 17.61 -3.81
C GLU A 164 -12.10 17.98 -2.62
N LYS A 165 -11.28 17.02 -2.17
CA LYS A 165 -10.37 17.23 -1.04
C LYS A 165 -8.99 17.74 -1.47
N TYR A 166 -8.48 17.27 -2.60
CA TYR A 166 -7.14 17.57 -3.11
C TYR A 166 -7.25 18.24 -4.47
N ASN A 167 -7.20 19.56 -4.53
CA ASN A 167 -7.37 20.35 -5.76
C ASN A 167 -6.32 20.10 -6.86
N THR A 168 -5.32 19.34 -6.62
CA THR A 168 -4.29 18.70 -7.47
C THR A 168 -3.12 18.31 -6.58
N VAL A 169 -2.79 17.04 -6.56
CA VAL A 169 -1.64 16.55 -5.76
C VAL A 169 -0.34 16.69 -6.57
N VAL A 170 -0.47 16.69 -7.88
CA VAL A 170 0.65 16.89 -8.83
C VAL A 170 0.29 18.03 -9.77
N PRO A 171 1.18 19.04 -9.93
CA PRO A 171 0.98 20.14 -10.87
C PRO A 171 0.99 19.70 -12.33
#